data_52d11bdaeebf91cfdc51356a723bdbd0
#
_entry.id   52d11bdaeebf91cfdc51356a723bdbd0
#
_cell.length_a   1.000
_cell.length_b   1.000
_cell.length_c   1.000
_cell.angle_alpha   90.00
_cell.angle_beta   90.00
_cell.angle_gamma   90.00
#
_symmetry.space_group_name_H-M   'P 1'
#
loop_
_entity.id
_entity.type
_entity.pdbx_description
1 polymer ?
#
loop_
_entity_poly.entity_id
_entity_poly.type
_entity_poly.pdbx_seq_one_letter_code
_entity_poly.pdbx_strand_id
1 'polypeptide(L)'
;MTNVAEAQAGPVSGQANEPARRPSIRGLIAQTEVDLRLFGMLVALGLILLTFHVISGYKLIRPENMTTMAVQACGIAIIATGMVLVIVSRNIDLSVGSLVGLISMSYALLMTDWFPHLLGLSPDVPFQWALALALGIGIGASVGALQGFIIAYIGVPSFIVTLGGLLSIRGVIWYQAQGASVTGLDPTFQLIGGGALGSAGEVVTWLIGIVGCLAIVGWLYNSRRQRKRYGFPLRPMWAEVLIGAIGSAAVLGLAWFANSNFWPRGLADRYAAEHGLAPGILIPTGFPNPVILLIGVTLVMSWLANRRRFGRYVYAYGGNPDAAELAGINTRWTILKTYMLMGVLCALAAAIAAARLNGSTLDIGVSYELYVIAAAVVGGTSFAGGIGTIPGAVVGAFVMQSLNYGLSFIGVNSPGQNIVAGVVLIVAVGADTWNRRRGGS
;
A
#
# COMPACT_ATOMS: atom_id res chain seq x y z
N MET A 1 -72.76 35.94 -11.87
CA MET A 1 -72.69 35.86 -13.35
C MET A 1 -71.24 35.82 -13.72
N THR A 2 -70.59 34.80 -14.21
CA THR A 2 -70.88 33.78 -15.14
C THR A 2 -69.64 32.91 -15.34
N ASN A 3 -69.89 31.65 -15.40
CA ASN A 3 -69.20 30.61 -16.16
C ASN A 3 -67.78 30.12 -15.72
N VAL A 4 -67.87 29.03 -15.03
CA VAL A 4 -66.89 27.97 -14.93
C VAL A 4 -66.95 27.16 -16.22
N ALA A 5 -65.89 27.10 -17.02
CA ALA A 5 -65.75 26.23 -18.17
C ALA A 5 -65.08 24.91 -17.69
N GLU A 6 -65.82 23.82 -17.79
CA GLU A 6 -65.36 22.44 -17.68
C GLU A 6 -64.28 22.16 -18.74
N ALA A 7 -63.08 21.82 -18.30
CA ALA A 7 -62.03 21.25 -19.14
C ALA A 7 -62.18 19.71 -19.07
N GLN A 8 -62.62 19.12 -20.14
CA GLN A 8 -62.70 17.67 -20.35
C GLN A 8 -61.37 16.99 -20.26
N ALA A 9 -61.32 16.00 -19.36
CA ALA A 9 -60.18 15.05 -19.29
C ALA A 9 -60.18 14.17 -20.58
N GLY A 10 -59.17 14.36 -21.41
CA GLY A 10 -58.88 13.46 -22.52
C GLY A 10 -58.31 12.12 -22.00
N PRO A 11 -58.52 11.00 -22.73
CA PRO A 11 -58.13 9.68 -22.31
C PRO A 11 -56.61 9.56 -22.25
N VAL A 12 -56.09 9.03 -21.14
CA VAL A 12 -54.69 8.64 -20.92
C VAL A 12 -54.38 7.57 -21.96
N SER A 13 -53.64 7.95 -22.99
CA SER A 13 -53.10 7.05 -24.00
C SER A 13 -52.16 6.06 -23.37
N GLY A 14 -52.42 4.78 -23.63
CA GLY A 14 -51.71 3.64 -23.07
C GLY A 14 -50.19 3.76 -23.19
N GLN A 15 -49.51 3.52 -22.08
CA GLN A 15 -48.09 3.21 -22.10
C GLN A 15 -47.90 1.93 -22.91
N ALA A 16 -47.45 2.08 -24.16
CA ALA A 16 -46.94 0.99 -24.95
C ALA A 16 -45.80 0.33 -24.16
N ASN A 17 -45.92 -0.97 -23.89
CA ASN A 17 -44.86 -1.83 -23.38
C ASN A 17 -43.63 -1.71 -24.31
N GLU A 18 -42.71 -0.81 -24.01
CA GLU A 18 -41.40 -0.86 -24.65
C GLU A 18 -40.80 -2.24 -24.36
N PRO A 19 -40.37 -2.99 -25.40
CA PRO A 19 -39.70 -4.27 -25.19
C PRO A 19 -38.46 -4.00 -24.34
N ALA A 20 -38.30 -4.76 -23.26
CA ALA A 20 -37.15 -4.70 -22.32
C ALA A 20 -35.83 -4.69 -23.13
N ARG A 21 -35.23 -3.52 -23.29
CA ARG A 21 -33.96 -3.36 -23.97
C ARG A 21 -32.97 -4.31 -23.24
N ARG A 22 -32.38 -5.24 -23.99
CA ARG A 22 -31.29 -6.09 -23.47
C ARG A 22 -30.26 -5.19 -22.84
N PRO A 23 -29.86 -5.41 -21.57
CA PRO A 23 -28.93 -4.53 -20.90
C PRO A 23 -27.64 -4.46 -21.72
N SER A 24 -27.26 -3.27 -22.11
CA SER A 24 -25.96 -3.07 -22.77
C SER A 24 -24.84 -3.52 -21.82
N ILE A 25 -23.70 -3.95 -22.35
CA ILE A 25 -22.53 -4.35 -21.54
C ILE A 25 -22.16 -3.24 -20.53
N ARG A 26 -22.28 -1.96 -20.94
CA ARG A 26 -22.11 -0.80 -20.04
C ARG A 26 -23.14 -0.77 -18.91
N GLY A 27 -24.40 -1.13 -19.18
CA GLY A 27 -25.45 -1.22 -18.16
C GLY A 27 -25.22 -2.36 -17.17
N LEU A 28 -24.69 -3.50 -17.62
CA LEU A 28 -24.30 -4.61 -16.74
C LEU A 28 -23.12 -4.24 -15.83
N ILE A 29 -22.09 -3.60 -16.37
CA ILE A 29 -20.94 -3.12 -15.59
C ILE A 29 -21.39 -2.07 -14.56
N ALA A 30 -22.26 -1.14 -14.94
CA ALA A 30 -22.80 -0.15 -14.00
C ALA A 30 -23.57 -0.77 -12.84
N GLN A 31 -24.26 -1.90 -13.05
CA GLN A 31 -24.96 -2.64 -11.99
C GLN A 31 -24.02 -3.30 -10.96
N THR A 32 -22.77 -3.57 -11.31
CA THR A 32 -21.77 -4.11 -10.37
C THR A 32 -21.23 -3.06 -9.43
N GLU A 33 -21.36 -1.76 -9.77
CA GLU A 33 -20.76 -0.63 -9.01
C GLU A 33 -19.26 -0.83 -8.74
N VAL A 34 -18.56 -1.56 -9.60
CA VAL A 34 -17.10 -1.75 -9.49
C VAL A 34 -16.41 -0.43 -9.85
N ASP A 35 -15.45 -0.04 -9.04
CA ASP A 35 -14.60 1.13 -9.33
C ASP A 35 -13.78 0.84 -10.60
N LEU A 36 -14.18 1.47 -11.71
CA LEU A 36 -13.52 1.34 -13.02
C LEU A 36 -12.05 1.74 -12.96
N ARG A 37 -11.67 2.62 -12.03
CA ARG A 37 -10.29 3.04 -11.86
C ARG A 37 -9.44 1.93 -11.25
N LEU A 38 -9.92 1.30 -10.17
CA LEU A 38 -9.27 0.13 -9.58
C LEU A 38 -9.16 -1.02 -10.58
N PHE A 39 -10.22 -1.27 -11.33
CA PHE A 39 -10.21 -2.29 -12.38
C PHE A 39 -9.19 -1.98 -13.46
N GLY A 40 -9.11 -0.74 -13.94
CA GLY A 40 -8.10 -0.30 -14.91
C GLY A 40 -6.67 -0.49 -14.42
N MET A 41 -6.41 -0.22 -13.13
CA MET A 41 -5.08 -0.45 -12.53
C MET A 41 -4.72 -1.94 -12.43
N LEU A 42 -5.69 -2.80 -12.10
CA LEU A 42 -5.46 -4.25 -12.09
C LEU A 42 -5.18 -4.80 -13.49
N VAL A 43 -5.88 -4.29 -14.50
CA VAL A 43 -5.60 -4.62 -15.91
C VAL A 43 -4.19 -4.14 -16.31
N ALA A 44 -3.82 -2.91 -15.96
CA ALA A 44 -2.47 -2.38 -16.21
C ALA A 44 -1.38 -3.22 -15.53
N LEU A 45 -1.60 -3.60 -14.26
CA LEU A 45 -0.70 -4.51 -13.54
C LEU A 45 -0.54 -5.85 -14.28
N GLY A 46 -1.65 -6.45 -14.69
CA GLY A 46 -1.64 -7.70 -15.45
C GLY A 46 -0.91 -7.58 -16.78
N LEU A 47 -1.12 -6.50 -17.52
CA LEU A 47 -0.43 -6.23 -18.79
C LEU A 47 1.08 -6.03 -18.60
N ILE A 48 1.51 -5.28 -17.58
CA ILE A 48 2.91 -5.08 -17.25
C ILE A 48 3.57 -6.42 -16.94
N LEU A 49 2.97 -7.22 -16.05
CA LEU A 49 3.49 -8.53 -15.68
C LEU A 49 3.56 -9.48 -16.87
N LEU A 50 2.54 -9.51 -17.73
CA LEU A 50 2.51 -10.33 -18.93
C LEU A 50 3.59 -9.89 -19.93
N THR A 51 3.75 -8.59 -20.16
CA THR A 51 4.77 -8.05 -21.06
C THR A 51 6.17 -8.48 -20.62
N PHE A 52 6.52 -8.25 -19.36
CA PHE A 52 7.84 -8.68 -18.85
C PHE A 52 7.97 -10.20 -18.77
N HIS A 53 6.89 -10.93 -18.57
CA HIS A 53 6.90 -12.41 -18.59
C HIS A 53 7.32 -12.92 -19.98
N VAL A 54 6.72 -12.36 -21.04
CA VAL A 54 7.08 -12.73 -22.42
C VAL A 54 8.52 -12.31 -22.76
N ILE A 55 8.90 -11.07 -22.45
CA ILE A 55 10.25 -10.55 -22.73
C ILE A 55 11.33 -11.35 -21.97
N SER A 56 11.04 -11.82 -20.74
CA SER A 56 11.98 -12.60 -19.91
C SER A 56 12.06 -14.10 -20.30
N GLY A 57 11.42 -14.51 -21.39
CA GLY A 57 11.36 -15.92 -21.79
C GLY A 57 10.55 -16.76 -20.81
N TYR A 58 9.38 -16.26 -20.37
CA TYR A 58 8.40 -16.92 -19.50
C TYR A 58 8.93 -17.25 -18.08
N LYS A 59 9.83 -16.40 -17.57
CA LYS A 59 10.46 -16.61 -16.24
C LYS A 59 9.90 -15.73 -15.15
N LEU A 60 9.37 -14.53 -15.46
CA LEU A 60 8.97 -13.54 -14.44
C LEU A 60 7.84 -14.06 -13.53
N ILE A 61 6.78 -14.67 -14.09
CA ILE A 61 5.60 -15.13 -13.33
C ILE A 61 5.86 -16.51 -12.68
N ARG A 62 7.07 -16.80 -12.24
CA ARG A 62 7.34 -17.95 -11.38
C ARG A 62 7.08 -17.59 -9.93
N PRO A 63 6.62 -18.53 -9.09
CA PRO A 63 6.30 -18.26 -7.68
C PRO A 63 7.42 -17.56 -6.92
N GLU A 64 8.67 -17.96 -7.10
CA GLU A 64 9.83 -17.38 -6.43
C GLU A 64 10.02 -15.89 -6.78
N ASN A 65 9.90 -15.55 -8.07
CA ASN A 65 10.09 -14.18 -8.57
C ASN A 65 8.93 -13.28 -8.15
N MET A 66 7.70 -13.78 -8.24
CA MET A 66 6.51 -13.03 -7.82
C MET A 66 6.50 -12.80 -6.30
N THR A 67 6.93 -13.79 -5.51
CA THR A 67 7.10 -13.64 -4.06
C THR A 67 8.14 -12.56 -3.74
N THR A 68 9.28 -12.59 -4.42
CA THR A 68 10.34 -11.58 -4.26
C THR A 68 9.84 -10.18 -4.62
N MET A 69 9.14 -10.05 -5.76
CA MET A 69 8.52 -8.79 -6.18
C MET A 69 7.49 -8.29 -5.15
N ALA A 70 6.64 -9.19 -4.64
CA ALA A 70 5.63 -8.84 -3.65
C ALA A 70 6.25 -8.33 -2.34
N VAL A 71 7.30 -8.98 -1.85
CA VAL A 71 8.05 -8.54 -0.66
C VAL A 71 8.65 -7.15 -0.87
N GLN A 72 9.24 -6.89 -2.04
CA GLN A 72 9.79 -5.57 -2.37
C GLN A 72 8.69 -4.50 -2.49
N ALA A 73 7.52 -4.87 -3.03
CA ALA A 73 6.38 -3.96 -3.12
C ALA A 73 5.83 -3.55 -1.75
N CYS A 74 5.93 -4.42 -0.73
CA CYS A 74 5.37 -4.18 0.60
C CYS A 74 5.90 -2.90 1.25
N GLY A 75 7.21 -2.63 1.17
CA GLY A 75 7.79 -1.42 1.73
C GLY A 75 7.20 -0.16 1.09
N ILE A 76 7.19 -0.09 -0.24
CA ILE A 76 6.61 1.04 -0.99
C ILE A 76 5.11 1.17 -0.71
N ALA A 77 4.38 0.04 -0.68
CA ALA A 77 2.94 0.03 -0.46
C ALA A 77 2.55 0.52 0.95
N ILE A 78 3.29 0.12 1.98
CA ILE A 78 3.08 0.59 3.35
C ILE A 78 3.21 2.12 3.42
N ILE A 79 4.29 2.67 2.87
CA ILE A 79 4.52 4.12 2.87
C ILE A 79 3.47 4.84 2.01
N ALA A 80 3.09 4.25 0.86
CA ALA A 80 2.07 4.83 -0.02
C ALA A 80 0.72 5.00 0.67
N THR A 81 0.35 4.14 1.64
CA THR A 81 -0.86 4.32 2.44
C THR A 81 -0.84 5.62 3.26
N GLY A 82 0.32 6.00 3.79
CA GLY A 82 0.54 7.28 4.48
C GLY A 82 0.59 8.46 3.50
N MET A 83 1.24 8.27 2.35
CA MET A 83 1.35 9.29 1.32
C MET A 83 -0.01 9.71 0.77
N VAL A 84 -1.01 8.81 0.73
CA VAL A 84 -2.40 9.20 0.45
C VAL A 84 -2.86 10.31 1.38
N LEU A 85 -2.66 10.17 2.69
CA LEU A 85 -3.11 11.16 3.66
C LEU A 85 -2.32 12.48 3.56
N VAL A 86 -1.02 12.41 3.27
CA VAL A 86 -0.16 13.58 3.03
C VAL A 86 -0.63 14.34 1.79
N ILE A 87 -0.81 13.65 0.64
CA ILE A 87 -1.23 14.30 -0.60
C ILE A 87 -2.68 14.79 -0.49
N VAL A 88 -3.59 14.00 0.08
CA VAL A 88 -4.97 14.41 0.35
C VAL A 88 -5.02 15.69 1.17
N SER A 89 -4.11 15.90 2.12
CA SER A 89 -3.99 17.15 2.88
C SER A 89 -3.24 18.27 2.15
N ARG A 90 -3.09 18.19 0.82
CA ARG A 90 -2.39 19.19 -0.03
C ARG A 90 -0.92 19.38 0.33
N ASN A 91 -0.29 18.36 0.89
CA ASN A 91 1.13 18.35 1.25
C ASN A 91 1.89 17.33 0.40
N ILE A 92 3.21 17.47 0.37
CA ILE A 92 4.11 16.51 -0.29
C ILE A 92 5.22 16.17 0.71
N ASP A 93 5.59 14.91 0.79
CA ASP A 93 6.71 14.46 1.61
C ASP A 93 7.77 13.79 0.73
N LEU A 94 8.87 14.50 0.52
CA LEU A 94 10.02 14.02 -0.24
C LEU A 94 11.06 13.31 0.64
N SER A 95 10.91 13.37 1.96
CA SER A 95 11.92 12.82 2.89
C SER A 95 11.74 11.33 3.20
N VAL A 96 10.62 10.73 2.76
CA VAL A 96 10.24 9.35 3.14
C VAL A 96 11.33 8.33 2.82
N GLY A 97 12.00 8.46 1.66
CA GLY A 97 13.07 7.55 1.27
C GLY A 97 14.29 7.66 2.19
N SER A 98 14.71 8.89 2.48
CA SER A 98 15.81 9.15 3.43
C SER A 98 15.45 8.69 4.84
N LEU A 99 14.19 8.87 5.27
CA LEU A 99 13.74 8.43 6.58
C LEU A 99 13.75 6.90 6.70
N VAL A 100 13.36 6.19 5.65
CA VAL A 100 13.52 4.72 5.58
C VAL A 100 14.99 4.31 5.72
N GLY A 101 15.90 4.98 5.00
CA GLY A 101 17.34 4.73 5.10
C GLY A 101 17.88 4.98 6.51
N LEU A 102 17.52 6.11 7.14
CA LEU A 102 17.93 6.46 8.50
C LEU A 102 17.50 5.38 9.51
N ILE A 103 16.23 5.00 9.47
CA ILE A 103 15.68 4.04 10.42
C ILE A 103 16.25 2.64 10.17
N SER A 104 16.44 2.26 8.89
CA SER A 104 17.08 1.00 8.53
C SER A 104 18.52 0.91 9.09
N MET A 105 19.30 2.00 8.94
CA MET A 105 20.65 2.07 9.50
C MET A 105 20.60 2.07 11.03
N SER A 106 19.64 2.78 11.63
CA SER A 106 19.46 2.75 13.09
C SER A 106 19.12 1.35 13.59
N TYR A 107 18.27 0.57 12.90
CA TYR A 107 18.01 -0.82 13.27
C TYR A 107 19.28 -1.67 13.25
N ALA A 108 20.09 -1.52 12.20
CA ALA A 108 21.33 -2.27 12.08
C ALA A 108 22.29 -1.92 13.22
N LEU A 109 22.56 -0.64 13.45
CA LEU A 109 23.46 -0.18 14.52
C LEU A 109 22.93 -0.51 15.92
N LEU A 110 21.63 -0.40 16.17
CA LEU A 110 21.03 -0.78 17.46
C LEU A 110 21.36 -2.23 17.81
N MET A 111 21.18 -3.17 16.87
CA MET A 111 21.35 -4.59 17.14
C MET A 111 22.82 -5.03 17.13
N THR A 112 23.67 -4.45 16.27
CA THR A 112 25.06 -4.92 16.10
C THR A 112 26.06 -4.17 16.96
N ASP A 113 25.77 -2.94 17.38
CA ASP A 113 26.72 -2.08 18.07
C ASP A 113 26.16 -1.49 19.37
N TRP A 114 25.03 -0.76 19.31
CA TRP A 114 24.57 0.04 20.45
C TRP A 114 24.03 -0.80 21.61
N PHE A 115 23.24 -1.84 21.35
CA PHE A 115 22.74 -2.70 22.42
C PHE A 115 23.86 -3.48 23.11
N PRO A 116 24.80 -4.13 22.38
CA PRO A 116 25.94 -4.77 23.02
C PRO A 116 26.82 -3.82 23.81
N HIS A 117 27.23 -2.68 23.23
CA HIS A 117 28.22 -1.79 23.82
C HIS A 117 27.64 -0.80 24.84
N LEU A 118 26.44 -0.26 24.65
CA LEU A 118 25.86 0.73 25.56
C LEU A 118 25.01 0.12 26.66
N LEU A 119 24.28 -0.97 26.36
CA LEU A 119 23.36 -1.60 27.29
C LEU A 119 23.86 -2.94 27.84
N GLY A 120 25.02 -3.44 27.36
CA GLY A 120 25.55 -4.76 27.72
C GLY A 120 24.62 -5.91 27.37
N LEU A 121 23.69 -5.70 26.40
CA LEU A 121 22.76 -6.74 25.98
C LEU A 121 23.48 -7.70 25.04
N SER A 122 23.52 -8.99 25.41
CA SER A 122 24.02 -10.04 24.53
C SER A 122 23.12 -10.13 23.26
N PRO A 123 23.68 -10.49 22.09
CA PRO A 123 22.91 -10.76 20.88
C PRO A 123 21.80 -11.81 21.05
N ASP A 124 21.93 -12.68 22.08
CA ASP A 124 20.98 -13.76 22.36
C ASP A 124 19.77 -13.33 23.19
N VAL A 125 19.62 -12.03 23.53
CA VAL A 125 18.47 -11.55 24.31
C VAL A 125 17.19 -11.61 23.48
N PRO A 126 16.18 -12.39 23.88
CA PRO A 126 15.02 -12.74 23.01
C PRO A 126 14.12 -11.57 22.62
N PHE A 127 14.19 -10.41 23.30
CA PHE A 127 13.37 -9.22 23.01
C PHE A 127 14.14 -8.10 22.28
N GLN A 128 15.40 -8.30 21.93
CA GLN A 128 16.26 -7.28 21.30
C GLN A 128 15.65 -6.75 20.00
N TRP A 129 15.11 -7.62 19.19
CA TRP A 129 14.41 -7.26 17.95
C TRP A 129 13.18 -6.36 18.19
N ALA A 130 12.40 -6.64 19.24
CA ALA A 130 11.21 -5.85 19.57
C ALA A 130 11.58 -4.46 20.09
N LEU A 131 12.64 -4.37 20.91
CA LEU A 131 13.16 -3.10 21.38
C LEU A 131 13.69 -2.24 20.22
N ALA A 132 14.45 -2.85 19.29
CA ALA A 132 14.92 -2.17 18.10
C ALA A 132 13.73 -1.63 17.27
N LEU A 133 12.71 -2.48 17.03
CA LEU A 133 11.51 -2.09 16.30
C LEU A 133 10.79 -0.91 16.97
N ALA A 134 10.61 -0.96 18.29
CA ALA A 134 9.97 0.12 19.06
C ALA A 134 10.77 1.44 18.96
N LEU A 135 12.10 1.38 19.09
CA LEU A 135 12.97 2.56 18.96
C LEU A 135 12.94 3.12 17.54
N GLY A 136 12.98 2.29 16.50
CA GLY A 136 12.87 2.77 15.13
C GLY A 136 11.52 3.41 14.82
N ILE A 137 10.42 2.88 15.36
CA ILE A 137 9.11 3.52 15.28
C ILE A 137 9.12 4.87 16.01
N GLY A 138 9.77 4.95 17.17
CA GLY A 138 9.96 6.18 17.93
C GLY A 138 10.77 7.23 17.14
N ILE A 139 11.87 6.83 16.50
CA ILE A 139 12.68 7.69 15.63
C ILE A 139 11.82 8.22 14.48
N GLY A 140 11.11 7.33 13.77
CA GLY A 140 10.25 7.72 12.66
C GLY A 140 9.16 8.69 13.07
N ALA A 141 8.45 8.39 14.16
CA ALA A 141 7.41 9.26 14.70
C ALA A 141 7.96 10.63 15.11
N SER A 142 9.13 10.68 15.72
CA SER A 142 9.78 11.92 16.19
C SER A 142 10.21 12.80 15.01
N VAL A 143 10.86 12.23 14.00
CA VAL A 143 11.26 12.97 12.79
C VAL A 143 10.04 13.47 12.04
N GLY A 144 9.02 12.62 11.86
CA GLY A 144 7.76 13.01 11.25
C GLY A 144 7.04 14.11 12.06
N ALA A 145 7.02 14.01 13.39
CA ALA A 145 6.45 15.06 14.26
C ALA A 145 7.20 16.37 14.12
N LEU A 146 8.54 16.35 14.06
CA LEU A 146 9.36 17.55 13.86
C LEU A 146 9.05 18.22 12.52
N GLN A 147 9.01 17.47 11.43
CA GLN A 147 8.65 18.01 10.11
C GLN A 147 7.22 18.54 10.10
N GLY A 148 6.27 17.78 10.65
CA GLY A 148 4.88 18.19 10.78
C GLY A 148 4.71 19.45 11.64
N PHE A 149 5.52 19.63 12.68
CA PHE A 149 5.56 20.84 13.49
C PHE A 149 6.03 22.06 12.69
N ILE A 150 7.14 21.92 11.97
CA ILE A 150 7.69 22.99 11.14
C ILE A 150 6.66 23.42 10.07
N ILE A 151 6.01 22.46 9.43
CA ILE A 151 4.99 22.72 8.40
C ILE A 151 3.74 23.37 8.99
N ALA A 152 3.21 22.80 10.08
CA ALA A 152 1.91 23.19 10.59
C ALA A 152 1.91 24.41 11.52
N TYR A 153 2.98 24.61 12.30
CA TYR A 153 3.03 25.67 13.32
C TYR A 153 3.94 26.83 12.92
N ILE A 154 5.05 26.58 12.22
CA ILE A 154 5.93 27.62 11.69
C ILE A 154 5.41 28.12 10.33
N GLY A 155 4.71 27.26 9.57
CA GLY A 155 4.10 27.63 8.28
C GLY A 155 5.05 27.50 7.08
N VAL A 156 6.17 26.77 7.22
CA VAL A 156 7.08 26.53 6.09
C VAL A 156 6.42 25.55 5.10
N PRO A 157 6.44 25.83 3.79
CA PRO A 157 5.87 24.93 2.79
C PRO A 157 6.42 23.50 2.90
N SER A 158 5.53 22.52 2.82
CA SER A 158 5.87 21.11 3.08
C SER A 158 7.00 20.58 2.19
N PHE A 159 7.00 20.96 0.90
CA PHE A 159 8.04 20.48 -0.02
C PHE A 159 9.44 21.01 0.37
N ILE A 160 9.54 22.24 0.92
CA ILE A 160 10.83 22.81 1.38
C ILE A 160 11.33 22.06 2.61
N VAL A 161 10.45 21.82 3.59
CA VAL A 161 10.80 21.10 4.83
C VAL A 161 11.25 19.68 4.50
N THR A 162 10.51 18.99 3.65
CA THR A 162 10.79 17.58 3.33
C THR A 162 11.97 17.42 2.36
N LEU A 163 12.21 18.38 1.46
CA LEU A 163 13.41 18.41 0.63
C LEU A 163 14.66 18.67 1.51
N GLY A 164 14.58 19.65 2.42
CA GLY A 164 15.63 19.86 3.41
C GLY A 164 15.85 18.63 4.29
N GLY A 165 14.75 17.96 4.70
CA GLY A 165 14.79 16.70 5.42
C GLY A 165 15.46 15.58 4.63
N LEU A 166 15.13 15.44 3.34
CA LEU A 166 15.77 14.46 2.45
C LEU A 166 17.30 14.59 2.48
N LEU A 167 17.81 15.80 2.29
CA LEU A 167 19.26 16.04 2.26
C LEU A 167 19.91 15.88 3.64
N SER A 168 19.31 16.48 4.68
CA SER A 168 19.85 16.43 6.04
C SER A 168 19.89 14.99 6.57
N ILE A 169 18.81 14.24 6.39
CA ILE A 169 18.72 12.84 6.84
C ILE A 169 19.73 11.98 6.09
N ARG A 170 19.94 12.17 4.78
CA ARG A 170 20.99 11.47 4.03
C ARG A 170 22.39 11.72 4.61
N GLY A 171 22.68 12.97 5.01
CA GLY A 171 23.92 13.30 5.72
C GLY A 171 24.05 12.54 7.06
N VAL A 172 22.95 12.50 7.84
CA VAL A 172 22.94 11.78 9.13
C VAL A 172 23.20 10.27 8.93
N ILE A 173 22.60 9.64 7.92
CA ILE A 173 22.86 8.22 7.60
C ILE A 173 24.36 7.99 7.37
N TRP A 174 25.00 8.87 6.60
CA TRP A 174 26.43 8.75 6.30
C TRP A 174 27.28 8.87 7.57
N TYR A 175 26.97 9.84 8.44
CA TYR A 175 27.67 10.00 9.73
C TYR A 175 27.45 8.84 10.69
N GLN A 176 26.23 8.26 10.74
CA GLN A 176 25.96 7.07 11.56
C GLN A 176 26.76 5.86 11.11
N ALA A 177 26.80 5.63 9.80
CA ALA A 177 27.45 4.46 9.19
C ALA A 177 28.93 4.68 8.86
N GLN A 178 29.43 5.92 8.95
CA GLN A 178 30.78 6.31 8.52
C GLN A 178 31.14 5.78 7.11
N GLY A 179 30.15 5.81 6.23
CA GLY A 179 30.29 5.33 4.85
C GLY A 179 30.22 3.80 4.67
N ALA A 180 30.06 3.03 5.73
CA ALA A 180 30.04 1.58 5.70
C ALA A 180 28.62 0.99 5.63
N SER A 181 28.52 -0.24 5.18
CA SER A 181 27.31 -1.06 5.34
C SER A 181 27.38 -1.84 6.64
N VAL A 182 26.26 -2.00 7.33
CA VAL A 182 26.16 -2.73 8.59
C VAL A 182 25.32 -3.99 8.36
N THR A 183 25.84 -5.16 8.74
CA THR A 183 25.17 -6.46 8.53
C THR A 183 25.20 -7.30 9.81
N GLY A 184 24.39 -8.34 9.87
CA GLY A 184 24.34 -9.26 11.02
C GLY A 184 23.25 -8.92 12.02
N LEU A 185 22.01 -8.72 11.52
CA LEU A 185 20.85 -8.46 12.35
C LEU A 185 20.39 -9.70 13.11
N ASP A 186 19.69 -9.49 14.21
CA ASP A 186 19.03 -10.54 14.99
C ASP A 186 18.21 -11.48 14.08
N PRO A 187 18.38 -12.82 14.21
CA PRO A 187 17.65 -13.78 13.36
C PRO A 187 16.14 -13.67 13.46
N THR A 188 15.59 -13.31 14.61
CA THR A 188 14.15 -13.10 14.79
C THR A 188 13.68 -11.84 14.06
N PHE A 189 14.49 -10.77 14.08
CA PHE A 189 14.20 -9.57 13.30
C PHE A 189 14.19 -9.85 11.79
N GLN A 190 15.08 -10.72 11.30
CA GLN A 190 15.15 -11.10 9.89
C GLN A 190 13.85 -11.74 9.39
N LEU A 191 13.07 -12.39 10.25
CA LEU A 191 11.75 -12.96 9.89
C LEU A 191 10.76 -11.90 9.37
N ILE A 192 10.93 -10.62 9.77
CA ILE A 192 10.10 -9.51 9.27
C ILE A 192 10.35 -9.27 7.78
N GLY A 193 11.53 -9.59 7.28
CA GLY A 193 11.92 -9.39 5.87
C GLY A 193 11.39 -10.42 4.88
N GLY A 194 10.75 -11.48 5.36
CA GLY A 194 10.28 -12.59 4.53
C GLY A 194 11.37 -13.67 4.33
N GLY A 195 11.36 -14.29 3.19
CA GLY A 195 12.19 -15.46 2.90
C GLY A 195 11.56 -16.77 3.40
N ALA A 196 12.31 -17.86 3.34
CA ALA A 196 11.79 -19.19 3.69
C ALA A 196 11.31 -19.29 5.14
N LEU A 197 12.14 -18.81 6.09
CA LEU A 197 11.80 -18.82 7.52
C LEU A 197 10.84 -17.68 7.91
N GLY A 198 10.89 -16.54 7.20
CA GLY A 198 10.06 -15.37 7.46
C GLY A 198 8.72 -15.41 6.70
N SER A 199 8.10 -16.59 6.60
CA SER A 199 6.83 -16.80 5.91
C SER A 199 5.89 -17.65 6.76
N ALA A 200 4.59 -17.53 6.48
CA ALA A 200 3.53 -18.13 7.30
C ALA A 200 3.43 -19.66 7.21
N GLY A 201 4.05 -20.25 6.18
CA GLY A 201 3.88 -21.68 5.87
C GLY A 201 2.50 -22.01 5.25
N GLU A 202 2.33 -23.26 4.88
CA GLU A 202 1.17 -23.71 4.12
C GLU A 202 -0.15 -23.53 4.86
N VAL A 203 -0.24 -24.05 6.07
CA VAL A 203 -1.50 -24.09 6.86
C VAL A 203 -2.01 -22.69 7.16
N VAL A 204 -1.13 -21.80 7.65
CA VAL A 204 -1.51 -20.43 7.99
C VAL A 204 -1.92 -19.64 6.74
N THR A 205 -1.26 -19.88 5.60
CA THR A 205 -1.63 -19.27 4.32
C THR A 205 -3.03 -19.65 3.88
N TRP A 206 -3.41 -20.93 3.98
CA TRP A 206 -4.78 -21.36 3.70
C TRP A 206 -5.79 -20.78 4.69
N LEU A 207 -5.44 -20.70 5.98
CA LEU A 207 -6.31 -20.07 6.98
C LEU A 207 -6.55 -18.58 6.66
N ILE A 208 -5.51 -17.84 6.30
CA ILE A 208 -5.64 -16.44 5.86
C ILE A 208 -6.53 -16.34 4.62
N GLY A 209 -6.37 -17.25 3.65
CA GLY A 209 -7.21 -17.35 2.46
C GLY A 209 -8.69 -17.56 2.79
N ILE A 210 -8.99 -18.52 3.66
CA ILE A 210 -10.36 -18.83 4.09
C ILE A 210 -10.98 -17.65 4.86
N VAL A 211 -10.22 -17.06 5.80
CA VAL A 211 -10.67 -15.86 6.54
C VAL A 211 -10.93 -14.71 5.59
N GLY A 212 -10.10 -14.51 4.57
CA GLY A 212 -10.30 -13.51 3.52
C GLY A 212 -11.60 -13.75 2.74
N CYS A 213 -11.90 -14.98 2.36
CA CYS A 213 -13.17 -15.33 1.70
C CYS A 213 -14.38 -15.06 2.60
N LEU A 214 -14.30 -15.45 3.87
CA LEU A 214 -15.37 -15.18 4.85
C LEU A 214 -15.57 -13.68 5.05
N ALA A 215 -14.48 -12.89 5.07
CA ALA A 215 -14.55 -11.44 5.18
C ALA A 215 -15.23 -10.80 3.96
N ILE A 216 -14.94 -11.27 2.73
CA ILE A 216 -15.61 -10.82 1.50
C ILE A 216 -17.10 -11.11 1.56
N VAL A 217 -17.48 -12.34 1.88
CA VAL A 217 -18.89 -12.76 1.98
C VAL A 217 -19.59 -11.97 3.08
N GLY A 218 -18.97 -11.82 4.24
CA GLY A 218 -19.50 -11.04 5.36
C GLY A 218 -19.68 -9.56 5.02
N TRP A 219 -18.73 -8.97 4.26
CA TRP A 219 -18.84 -7.59 3.79
C TRP A 219 -20.00 -7.42 2.80
N LEU A 220 -20.18 -8.32 1.84
CA LEU A 220 -21.29 -8.31 0.88
C LEU A 220 -22.64 -8.44 1.62
N TYR A 221 -22.75 -9.39 2.54
CA TYR A 221 -23.95 -9.59 3.35
C TYR A 221 -24.29 -8.34 4.17
N ASN A 222 -23.31 -7.78 4.88
CA ASN A 222 -23.50 -6.57 5.68
C ASN A 222 -23.86 -5.35 4.83
N SER A 223 -23.21 -5.18 3.66
CA SER A 223 -23.54 -4.12 2.69
C SER A 223 -24.99 -4.22 2.23
N ARG A 224 -25.44 -5.43 1.86
CA ARG A 224 -26.84 -5.69 1.46
C ARG A 224 -27.82 -5.40 2.59
N ARG A 225 -27.49 -5.85 3.82
CA ARG A 225 -28.33 -5.59 5.02
C ARG A 225 -28.46 -4.09 5.30
N GLN A 226 -27.38 -3.34 5.21
CA GLN A 226 -27.39 -1.88 5.41
C GLN A 226 -28.21 -1.19 4.32
N ARG A 227 -28.02 -1.53 3.04
CA ARG A 227 -28.81 -0.98 1.93
C ARG A 227 -30.32 -1.22 2.15
N LYS A 228 -30.70 -2.44 2.53
CA LYS A 228 -32.08 -2.77 2.86
C LYS A 228 -32.61 -1.95 4.02
N ARG A 229 -31.81 -1.75 5.07
CA ARG A 229 -32.20 -0.99 6.27
C ARG A 229 -32.43 0.50 6.00
N TYR A 230 -31.63 1.08 5.11
CA TYR A 230 -31.70 2.52 4.80
C TYR A 230 -32.45 2.84 3.50
N GLY A 231 -33.14 1.86 2.89
CA GLY A 231 -33.94 2.08 1.69
C GLY A 231 -33.15 2.35 0.41
N PHE A 232 -31.85 2.03 0.39
CA PHE A 232 -31.05 2.18 -0.83
C PHE A 232 -31.33 1.06 -1.83
N PRO A 233 -31.18 1.31 -3.16
CA PRO A 233 -31.35 0.29 -4.18
C PRO A 233 -30.38 -0.88 -3.94
N LEU A 234 -30.92 -2.11 -4.02
CA LEU A 234 -30.14 -3.32 -3.84
C LEU A 234 -29.41 -3.66 -5.14
N ARG A 235 -28.19 -4.14 -5.02
CA ARG A 235 -27.50 -4.75 -6.15
C ARG A 235 -28.23 -6.04 -6.58
N PRO A 236 -28.28 -6.35 -7.88
CA PRO A 236 -28.77 -7.64 -8.34
C PRO A 236 -28.00 -8.79 -7.71
N MET A 237 -28.69 -9.88 -7.33
CA MET A 237 -28.05 -11.05 -6.69
C MET A 237 -26.88 -11.61 -7.52
N TRP A 238 -27.06 -11.68 -8.85
CA TRP A 238 -26.01 -12.18 -9.73
C TRP A 238 -24.72 -11.35 -9.63
N ALA A 239 -24.81 -10.02 -9.49
CA ALA A 239 -23.65 -9.14 -9.37
C ALA A 239 -22.93 -9.33 -8.02
N GLU A 240 -23.69 -9.50 -6.92
CA GLU A 240 -23.10 -9.80 -5.61
C GLU A 240 -22.40 -11.16 -5.60
N VAL A 241 -23.05 -12.20 -6.18
CA VAL A 241 -22.45 -13.53 -6.29
C VAL A 241 -21.20 -13.50 -7.16
N LEU A 242 -21.23 -12.79 -8.29
CA LEU A 242 -20.08 -12.64 -9.18
C LEU A 242 -18.89 -11.96 -8.49
N ILE A 243 -19.14 -10.84 -7.79
CA ILE A 243 -18.11 -10.11 -7.03
C ILE A 243 -17.53 -11.02 -5.93
N GLY A 244 -18.40 -11.71 -5.20
CA GLY A 244 -17.97 -12.65 -4.15
C GLY A 244 -17.16 -13.81 -4.70
N ALA A 245 -17.57 -14.40 -5.81
CA ALA A 245 -16.87 -15.51 -6.45
C ALA A 245 -15.50 -15.07 -7.00
N ILE A 246 -15.44 -13.96 -7.74
CA ILE A 246 -14.16 -13.44 -8.27
C ILE A 246 -13.22 -13.04 -7.13
N GLY A 247 -13.72 -12.33 -6.12
CA GLY A 247 -12.90 -11.93 -4.97
C GLY A 247 -12.38 -13.13 -4.19
N SER A 248 -13.22 -14.14 -3.92
CA SER A 248 -12.81 -15.37 -3.23
C SER A 248 -11.84 -16.19 -4.08
N ALA A 249 -12.09 -16.32 -5.38
CA ALA A 249 -11.18 -17.01 -6.29
C ALA A 249 -9.81 -16.31 -6.36
N ALA A 250 -9.77 -14.97 -6.35
CA ALA A 250 -8.53 -14.22 -6.32
C ALA A 250 -7.74 -14.47 -5.01
N VAL A 251 -8.41 -14.43 -3.86
CA VAL A 251 -7.76 -14.66 -2.56
C VAL A 251 -7.24 -16.09 -2.44
N LEU A 252 -8.04 -17.09 -2.81
CA LEU A 252 -7.62 -18.50 -2.77
C LEU A 252 -6.54 -18.79 -3.84
N GLY A 253 -6.64 -18.17 -5.01
CA GLY A 253 -5.63 -18.24 -6.06
C GLY A 253 -4.28 -17.68 -5.61
N LEU A 254 -4.27 -16.54 -4.89
CA LEU A 254 -3.06 -15.99 -4.29
C LEU A 254 -2.49 -16.91 -3.19
N ALA A 255 -3.35 -17.51 -2.36
CA ALA A 255 -2.91 -18.46 -1.33
C ALA A 255 -2.30 -19.72 -1.96
N TRP A 256 -2.94 -20.27 -2.99
CA TRP A 256 -2.41 -21.41 -3.76
C TRP A 256 -1.08 -21.05 -4.41
N PHE A 257 -0.98 -19.88 -5.03
CA PHE A 257 0.23 -19.41 -5.69
C PHE A 257 1.38 -19.21 -4.69
N ALA A 258 1.11 -18.65 -3.51
CA ALA A 258 2.10 -18.49 -2.45
C ALA A 258 2.61 -19.84 -1.92
N ASN A 259 1.72 -20.83 -1.80
CA ASN A 259 2.09 -22.19 -1.41
C ASN A 259 2.79 -23.00 -2.53
N SER A 260 2.77 -22.51 -3.76
CA SER A 260 3.54 -23.09 -4.87
C SER A 260 5.01 -22.63 -4.89
N ASN A 261 5.41 -21.75 -3.96
CA ASN A 261 6.79 -21.40 -3.69
C ASN A 261 7.34 -22.31 -2.58
N PHE A 262 8.46 -22.96 -2.82
CA PHE A 262 9.06 -23.93 -1.89
C PHE A 262 10.35 -23.41 -1.29
N TRP A 263 10.70 -23.93 -0.13
CA TRP A 263 11.97 -23.63 0.52
C TRP A 263 13.15 -24.05 -0.38
N PRO A 264 14.29 -23.31 -0.31
CA PRO A 264 15.53 -23.74 -0.92
C PRO A 264 15.91 -25.15 -0.40
N ARG A 265 16.30 -26.04 -1.32
CA ARG A 265 16.56 -27.46 -1.00
C ARG A 265 17.48 -27.64 0.21
N GLY A 266 18.60 -26.93 0.26
CA GLY A 266 19.55 -27.08 1.38
C GLY A 266 19.00 -26.67 2.75
N LEU A 267 18.02 -25.75 2.79
CA LEU A 267 17.34 -25.38 4.05
C LEU A 267 16.26 -26.42 4.39
N ALA A 268 15.51 -26.90 3.39
CA ALA A 268 14.50 -27.94 3.58
C ALA A 268 15.12 -29.26 4.06
N ASP A 269 16.28 -29.66 3.50
CA ASP A 269 16.98 -30.88 3.89
C ASP A 269 17.53 -30.79 5.32
N ARG A 270 18.07 -29.64 5.74
CA ARG A 270 18.49 -29.39 7.12
C ARG A 270 17.30 -29.50 8.08
N TYR A 271 16.22 -28.82 7.77
CA TYR A 271 15.00 -28.89 8.58
C TYR A 271 14.46 -30.31 8.67
N ALA A 272 14.45 -31.06 7.56
CA ALA A 272 14.02 -32.46 7.53
C ALA A 272 14.92 -33.35 8.42
N ALA A 273 16.23 -33.14 8.36
CA ALA A 273 17.18 -33.88 9.22
C ALA A 273 16.98 -33.59 10.71
N GLU A 274 16.75 -32.35 11.08
CA GLU A 274 16.51 -31.92 12.48
C GLU A 274 15.17 -32.46 13.03
N HIS A 275 14.16 -32.63 12.17
CA HIS A 275 12.81 -33.06 12.59
C HIS A 275 12.49 -34.50 12.24
N GLY A 276 13.48 -35.30 11.78
CA GLY A 276 13.29 -36.71 11.43
C GLY A 276 12.38 -36.94 10.23
N LEU A 277 12.27 -35.96 9.31
CA LEU A 277 11.46 -36.05 8.08
C LEU A 277 12.28 -36.69 6.94
N ALA A 278 11.58 -37.16 5.91
CA ALA A 278 12.23 -37.72 4.74
C ALA A 278 13.08 -36.70 3.99
N PRO A 279 14.30 -37.04 3.52
CA PRO A 279 15.11 -36.14 2.71
C PRO A 279 14.42 -35.82 1.38
N GLY A 280 14.58 -34.59 0.90
CA GLY A 280 13.96 -34.09 -0.34
C GLY A 280 12.51 -33.68 -0.21
N ILE A 281 11.98 -33.50 1.00
CA ILE A 281 10.63 -32.98 1.24
C ILE A 281 10.50 -31.55 0.68
N LEU A 282 9.41 -31.28 -0.01
CA LEU A 282 9.06 -29.93 -0.47
C LEU A 282 8.25 -29.21 0.61
N ILE A 283 8.82 -28.14 1.19
CA ILE A 283 8.17 -27.35 2.22
C ILE A 283 7.63 -26.07 1.58
N PRO A 284 6.29 -25.87 1.51
CA PRO A 284 5.71 -24.63 0.99
C PRO A 284 6.05 -23.44 1.86
N THR A 285 6.43 -22.33 1.22
CA THR A 285 6.78 -21.09 1.90
C THR A 285 5.54 -20.38 2.46
N GLY A 286 4.47 -20.31 1.67
CA GLY A 286 3.26 -19.56 2.00
C GLY A 286 3.42 -18.06 1.84
N PHE A 287 2.51 -17.27 2.48
CA PHE A 287 2.58 -15.82 2.47
C PHE A 287 3.80 -15.31 3.25
N PRO A 288 4.67 -14.47 2.64
CA PRO A 288 5.75 -13.80 3.36
C PRO A 288 5.22 -12.87 4.44
N ASN A 289 5.92 -12.78 5.57
CA ASN A 289 5.56 -11.87 6.68
C ASN A 289 5.37 -10.40 6.24
N PRO A 290 6.19 -9.83 5.31
CA PRO A 290 5.93 -8.50 4.77
C PRO A 290 4.55 -8.32 4.14
N VAL A 291 4.04 -9.35 3.45
CA VAL A 291 2.70 -9.31 2.83
C VAL A 291 1.61 -9.32 3.89
N ILE A 292 1.77 -10.12 4.93
CA ILE A 292 0.83 -10.16 6.07
C ILE A 292 0.83 -8.80 6.79
N LEU A 293 2.01 -8.22 7.01
CA LEU A 293 2.16 -6.88 7.59
C LEU A 293 1.48 -5.82 6.72
N LEU A 294 1.68 -5.86 5.40
CA LEU A 294 1.01 -4.95 4.46
C LEU A 294 -0.52 -5.07 4.53
N ILE A 295 -1.06 -6.28 4.58
CA ILE A 295 -2.50 -6.50 4.73
C ILE A 295 -2.99 -5.84 6.03
N GLY A 296 -2.31 -6.08 7.15
CA GLY A 296 -2.62 -5.48 8.44
C GLY A 296 -2.59 -3.95 8.41
N VAL A 297 -1.51 -3.37 7.87
CA VAL A 297 -1.36 -1.92 7.71
C VAL A 297 -2.45 -1.36 6.80
N THR A 298 -2.76 -2.01 5.67
CA THR A 298 -3.81 -1.56 4.74
C THR A 298 -5.18 -1.52 5.41
N LEU A 299 -5.51 -2.53 6.22
CA LEU A 299 -6.76 -2.58 6.98
C LEU A 299 -6.83 -1.47 8.03
N VAL A 300 -5.76 -1.29 8.81
CA VAL A 300 -5.67 -0.24 9.84
C VAL A 300 -5.75 1.15 9.21
N MET A 301 -4.99 1.40 8.14
CA MET A 301 -4.97 2.69 7.46
C MET A 301 -6.31 2.98 6.77
N SER A 302 -6.95 1.99 6.16
CA SER A 302 -8.29 2.14 5.57
C SER A 302 -9.34 2.46 6.64
N TRP A 303 -9.27 1.80 7.79
CA TRP A 303 -10.15 2.08 8.92
C TRP A 303 -9.89 3.49 9.48
N LEU A 304 -8.63 3.88 9.65
CA LEU A 304 -8.22 5.19 10.12
C LEU A 304 -8.71 6.30 9.18
N ALA A 305 -8.53 6.12 7.87
CA ALA A 305 -8.92 7.07 6.84
C ALA A 305 -10.45 7.23 6.74
N ASN A 306 -11.21 6.12 6.76
CA ASN A 306 -12.63 6.14 6.43
C ASN A 306 -13.54 6.19 7.68
N ARG A 307 -13.12 5.63 8.82
CA ARG A 307 -13.99 5.45 9.99
C ARG A 307 -13.64 6.36 11.17
N ARG A 308 -12.42 6.87 11.26
CA ARG A 308 -11.97 7.71 12.36
C ARG A 308 -12.12 9.20 12.07
N ARG A 309 -12.24 10.03 13.14
CA ARG A 309 -12.31 11.49 13.06
C ARG A 309 -11.06 12.06 12.36
N PHE A 310 -9.89 11.50 12.67
CA PHE A 310 -8.62 11.92 12.08
C PHE A 310 -8.67 11.86 10.54
N GLY A 311 -9.04 10.72 9.95
CA GLY A 311 -9.14 10.61 8.48
C GLY A 311 -10.13 11.61 7.90
N ARG A 312 -11.35 11.73 8.50
CA ARG A 312 -12.34 12.73 8.05
C ARG A 312 -11.80 14.16 8.08
N TYR A 313 -10.98 14.50 9.08
CA TYR A 313 -10.38 15.83 9.19
C TYR A 313 -9.32 16.05 8.11
N VAL A 314 -8.49 15.04 7.80
CA VAL A 314 -7.51 15.08 6.69
C VAL A 314 -8.23 15.34 5.35
N TYR A 315 -9.30 14.60 5.06
CA TYR A 315 -10.07 14.77 3.82
C TYR A 315 -10.82 16.10 3.78
N ALA A 316 -11.41 16.56 4.89
CA ALA A 316 -12.09 17.85 4.97
C ALA A 316 -11.12 19.01 4.74
N TYR A 317 -9.96 18.99 5.41
CA TYR A 317 -8.89 19.98 5.21
C TYR A 317 -8.42 19.98 3.76
N GLY A 318 -8.18 18.82 3.18
CA GLY A 318 -7.74 18.72 1.80
C GLY A 318 -8.77 19.20 0.78
N GLY A 319 -10.07 19.05 1.06
CA GLY A 319 -11.15 19.56 0.22
C GLY A 319 -11.23 21.10 0.24
N ASN A 320 -11.33 21.65 1.43
CA ASN A 320 -11.35 23.11 1.65
C ASN A 320 -10.74 23.45 3.02
N PRO A 321 -9.48 23.94 3.06
CA PRO A 321 -8.79 24.29 4.30
C PRO A 321 -9.53 25.34 5.13
N ASP A 322 -10.03 26.41 4.49
CA ASP A 322 -10.69 27.53 5.17
C ASP A 322 -12.02 27.08 5.80
N ALA A 323 -12.81 26.30 5.06
CA ALA A 323 -14.06 25.74 5.58
C ALA A 323 -13.81 24.75 6.73
N ALA A 324 -12.74 23.97 6.67
CA ALA A 324 -12.36 23.05 7.72
C ALA A 324 -11.99 23.78 9.02
N GLU A 325 -11.24 24.88 8.90
CA GLU A 325 -10.86 25.73 10.05
C GLU A 325 -12.08 26.44 10.65
N LEU A 326 -12.96 27.00 9.82
CA LEU A 326 -14.23 27.61 10.26
C LEU A 326 -15.15 26.59 10.94
N ALA A 327 -15.08 25.30 10.56
CA ALA A 327 -15.81 24.21 11.21
C ALA A 327 -15.16 23.75 12.54
N GLY A 328 -14.11 24.42 13.03
CA GLY A 328 -13.43 24.13 14.27
C GLY A 328 -12.47 22.96 14.24
N ILE A 329 -12.06 22.50 13.04
CA ILE A 329 -11.05 21.47 12.91
C ILE A 329 -9.67 22.08 13.22
N ASN A 330 -8.95 21.49 14.18
CA ASN A 330 -7.56 21.87 14.43
C ASN A 330 -6.66 21.34 13.28
N THR A 331 -6.49 22.17 12.26
CA THR A 331 -5.74 21.87 11.04
C THR A 331 -4.28 21.60 11.32
N ARG A 332 -3.65 22.41 12.21
CA ARG A 332 -2.24 22.27 12.61
C ARG A 332 -1.95 20.91 13.24
N TRP A 333 -2.79 20.51 14.20
CA TRP A 333 -2.66 19.23 14.87
C TRP A 333 -2.94 18.05 13.92
N THR A 334 -3.82 18.23 12.95
CA THR A 334 -4.12 17.23 11.93
C THR A 334 -2.91 17.00 11.01
N ILE A 335 -2.26 18.06 10.54
CA ILE A 335 -1.04 17.96 9.71
C ILE A 335 0.09 17.31 10.50
N LEU A 336 0.36 17.75 11.74
CA LEU A 336 1.41 17.17 12.58
C LEU A 336 1.22 15.65 12.73
N LYS A 337 0.01 15.20 13.04
CA LYS A 337 -0.29 13.76 13.15
C LYS A 337 -0.11 13.03 11.83
N THR A 338 -0.39 13.64 10.70
CA THR A 338 -0.22 13.03 9.38
C THR A 338 1.24 12.72 9.11
N TYR A 339 2.14 13.67 9.39
CA TYR A 339 3.58 13.46 9.25
C TYR A 339 4.16 12.48 10.29
N MET A 340 3.68 12.55 11.54
CA MET A 340 4.06 11.59 12.58
C MET A 340 3.68 10.15 12.18
N LEU A 341 2.47 9.96 11.66
CA LEU A 341 2.02 8.67 11.14
C LEU A 341 2.85 8.22 9.94
N MET A 342 3.22 9.16 9.06
CA MET A 342 4.10 8.87 7.92
C MET A 342 5.44 8.32 8.40
N GLY A 343 6.04 8.92 9.43
CA GLY A 343 7.28 8.45 10.04
C GLY A 343 7.16 7.03 10.62
N VAL A 344 6.02 6.70 11.25
CA VAL A 344 5.74 5.33 11.73
C VAL A 344 5.69 4.32 10.57
N LEU A 345 5.04 4.69 9.47
CA LEU A 345 4.96 3.82 8.28
C LEU A 345 6.32 3.64 7.61
N CYS A 346 7.15 4.69 7.57
CA CYS A 346 8.54 4.60 7.12
C CYS A 346 9.35 3.62 8.00
N ALA A 347 9.11 3.60 9.32
CA ALA A 347 9.79 2.67 10.22
C ALA A 347 9.41 1.20 9.94
N LEU A 348 8.14 0.92 9.66
CA LEU A 348 7.70 -0.42 9.28
C LEU A 348 8.31 -0.86 7.94
N ALA A 349 8.38 0.03 6.96
CA ALA A 349 9.03 -0.24 5.67
C ALA A 349 10.54 -0.43 5.82
N ALA A 350 11.19 0.35 6.68
CA ALA A 350 12.60 0.22 7.01
C ALA A 350 12.91 -1.12 7.67
N ALA A 351 12.03 -1.61 8.56
CA ALA A 351 12.17 -2.92 9.18
C ALA A 351 12.15 -4.05 8.13
N ILE A 352 11.22 -3.99 7.16
CA ILE A 352 11.18 -4.96 6.05
C ILE A 352 12.47 -4.89 5.23
N ALA A 353 12.95 -3.69 4.90
CA ALA A 353 14.14 -3.51 4.07
C ALA A 353 15.41 -4.02 4.77
N ALA A 354 15.62 -3.64 6.04
CA ALA A 354 16.75 -4.07 6.86
C ALA A 354 16.75 -5.59 7.09
N ALA A 355 15.59 -6.15 7.48
CA ALA A 355 15.43 -7.56 7.74
C ALA A 355 15.68 -8.42 6.48
N ARG A 356 15.17 -7.98 5.31
CA ARG A 356 15.35 -8.67 4.03
C ARG A 356 16.81 -8.73 3.60
N LEU A 357 17.58 -7.68 3.85
CA LEU A 357 19.00 -7.57 3.48
C LEU A 357 19.94 -8.07 4.58
N ASN A 358 19.41 -8.50 5.72
CA ASN A 358 20.19 -8.82 6.91
C ASN A 358 21.16 -7.70 7.30
N GLY A 359 20.72 -6.44 7.13
CA GLY A 359 21.57 -5.28 7.36
C GLY A 359 21.05 -4.00 6.77
N SER A 360 21.89 -2.97 6.76
CA SER A 360 21.59 -1.70 6.12
C SER A 360 22.76 -1.19 5.31
N THR A 361 22.45 -0.53 4.21
CA THR A 361 23.40 0.15 3.32
C THR A 361 22.98 1.61 3.16
N LEU A 362 23.91 2.45 2.68
CA LEU A 362 23.64 3.87 2.43
C LEU A 362 22.57 4.12 1.37
N ASP A 363 22.36 3.13 0.49
CA ASP A 363 21.44 3.27 -0.66
C ASP A 363 20.00 2.88 -0.34
N ILE A 364 19.71 2.32 0.85
CA ILE A 364 18.35 1.97 1.24
C ILE A 364 17.48 3.23 1.22
N GLY A 365 16.33 3.10 0.56
CA GLY A 365 15.34 4.17 0.43
C GLY A 365 15.69 5.25 -0.60
N VAL A 366 16.76 5.12 -1.40
CA VAL A 366 17.05 6.04 -2.52
C VAL A 366 15.92 5.96 -3.53
N SER A 367 15.40 7.13 -3.92
CA SER A 367 14.28 7.29 -4.86
C SER A 367 12.93 6.70 -4.40
N TYR A 368 12.79 6.23 -3.15
CA TYR A 368 11.51 5.71 -2.65
C TYR A 368 10.41 6.77 -2.68
N GLU A 369 10.75 8.04 -2.46
CA GLU A 369 9.82 9.16 -2.57
C GLU A 369 9.11 9.20 -3.92
N LEU A 370 9.84 8.95 -5.02
CA LEU A 370 9.29 8.96 -6.37
C LEU A 370 8.31 7.79 -6.57
N TYR A 371 8.72 6.58 -6.17
CA TYR A 371 7.87 5.39 -6.28
C TYR A 371 6.61 5.48 -5.42
N VAL A 372 6.74 6.02 -4.20
CA VAL A 372 5.63 6.16 -3.23
C VAL A 372 4.62 7.21 -3.69
N ILE A 373 5.10 8.37 -4.17
CA ILE A 373 4.23 9.41 -4.74
C ILE A 373 3.54 8.88 -6.01
N ALA A 374 4.30 8.26 -6.91
CA ALA A 374 3.74 7.66 -8.12
C ALA A 374 2.68 6.59 -7.78
N ALA A 375 2.93 5.72 -6.80
CA ALA A 375 1.98 4.73 -6.33
C ALA A 375 0.68 5.35 -5.82
N ALA A 376 0.76 6.40 -5.00
CA ALA A 376 -0.42 7.10 -4.51
C ALA A 376 -1.22 7.77 -5.63
N VAL A 377 -0.55 8.42 -6.60
CA VAL A 377 -1.18 9.14 -7.72
C VAL A 377 -1.79 8.17 -8.74
N VAL A 378 -1.03 7.17 -9.18
CA VAL A 378 -1.54 6.08 -10.03
C VAL A 378 -2.72 5.41 -9.33
N GLY A 379 -2.63 5.19 -8.00
CA GLY A 379 -3.68 4.69 -7.13
C GLY A 379 -4.89 5.59 -6.98
N GLY A 380 -4.86 6.79 -7.54
CA GLY A 380 -6.02 7.67 -7.61
C GLY A 380 -6.06 8.80 -6.62
N THR A 381 -4.96 9.06 -5.92
CA THR A 381 -4.85 10.22 -5.03
C THR A 381 -4.61 11.49 -5.82
N SER A 382 -5.29 12.55 -5.43
CA SER A 382 -5.26 13.83 -6.12
C SER A 382 -4.34 14.84 -5.45
N PHE A 383 -3.44 15.46 -6.21
CA PHE A 383 -2.64 16.59 -5.75
C PHE A 383 -3.47 17.83 -5.39
N ALA A 384 -4.69 18.00 -5.94
CA ALA A 384 -5.56 19.08 -5.52
C ALA A 384 -6.12 18.91 -4.10
N GLY A 385 -5.90 17.75 -3.48
CA GLY A 385 -6.37 17.42 -2.14
C GLY A 385 -7.78 16.83 -2.12
N GLY A 386 -8.20 16.33 -0.98
CA GLY A 386 -9.56 15.87 -0.70
C GLY A 386 -9.97 14.53 -1.33
N ILE A 387 -9.18 13.96 -2.24
CA ILE A 387 -9.50 12.71 -2.95
C ILE A 387 -8.32 11.74 -2.91
N GLY A 388 -8.57 10.52 -2.49
CA GLY A 388 -7.59 9.43 -2.47
C GLY A 388 -8.14 8.20 -1.76
N THR A 389 -7.61 7.02 -2.08
CA THR A 389 -8.01 5.77 -1.43
C THR A 389 -6.80 4.93 -1.06
N ILE A 390 -6.83 4.35 0.14
CA ILE A 390 -5.74 3.50 0.64
C ILE A 390 -5.57 2.24 -0.24
N PRO A 391 -6.62 1.48 -0.59
CA PRO A 391 -6.48 0.34 -1.47
C PRO A 391 -5.94 0.69 -2.86
N GLY A 392 -6.35 1.86 -3.40
CA GLY A 392 -5.83 2.36 -4.67
C GLY A 392 -4.31 2.55 -4.64
N ALA A 393 -3.78 3.19 -3.60
CA ALA A 393 -2.34 3.39 -3.44
C ALA A 393 -1.56 2.07 -3.29
N VAL A 394 -2.14 1.08 -2.61
CA VAL A 394 -1.53 -0.26 -2.51
C VAL A 394 -1.43 -0.91 -3.89
N VAL A 395 -2.52 -0.91 -4.68
CA VAL A 395 -2.48 -1.43 -6.06
C VAL A 395 -1.50 -0.63 -6.92
N GLY A 396 -1.48 0.70 -6.78
CA GLY A 396 -0.51 1.58 -7.45
C GLY A 396 0.94 1.25 -7.10
N ALA A 397 1.23 0.88 -5.84
CA ALA A 397 2.55 0.44 -5.42
C ALA A 397 2.96 -0.89 -6.09
N PHE A 398 2.04 -1.84 -6.24
CA PHE A 398 2.29 -3.07 -6.99
C PHE A 398 2.51 -2.78 -8.49
N VAL A 399 1.79 -1.84 -9.09
CA VAL A 399 2.03 -1.40 -10.47
C VAL A 399 3.44 -0.82 -10.63
N MET A 400 3.82 0.12 -9.76
CA MET A 400 5.15 0.73 -9.80
C MET A 400 6.27 -0.28 -9.56
N GLN A 401 6.08 -1.19 -8.59
CA GLN A 401 7.07 -2.21 -8.28
C GLN A 401 7.15 -3.29 -9.35
N SER A 402 6.05 -3.66 -9.99
CA SER A 402 6.08 -4.61 -11.11
C SER A 402 6.87 -4.06 -12.30
N LEU A 403 6.76 -2.76 -12.56
CA LEU A 403 7.55 -2.08 -13.58
C LEU A 403 9.04 -2.09 -13.23
N ASN A 404 9.38 -1.67 -12.00
CA ASN A 404 10.77 -1.63 -11.52
C ASN A 404 11.40 -3.02 -11.51
N TYR A 405 10.72 -4.00 -10.91
CA TYR A 405 11.17 -5.38 -10.84
C TYR A 405 11.31 -6.02 -12.22
N GLY A 406 10.34 -5.77 -13.11
CA GLY A 406 10.37 -6.26 -14.49
C GLY A 406 11.56 -5.71 -15.27
N LEU A 407 11.83 -4.40 -15.17
CA LEU A 407 13.00 -3.75 -15.78
C LEU A 407 14.33 -4.33 -15.23
N SER A 408 14.42 -4.47 -13.91
CA SER A 408 15.59 -5.10 -13.27
C SER A 408 15.77 -6.54 -13.73
N PHE A 409 14.69 -7.30 -13.86
CA PHE A 409 14.70 -8.70 -14.26
C PHE A 409 15.20 -8.94 -15.68
N ILE A 410 14.95 -7.98 -16.58
CA ILE A 410 15.49 -8.01 -17.97
C ILE A 410 16.85 -7.32 -18.10
N GLY A 411 17.50 -6.93 -16.99
CA GLY A 411 18.87 -6.41 -16.96
C GLY A 411 18.98 -4.90 -17.16
N VAL A 412 17.88 -4.12 -17.08
CA VAL A 412 17.97 -2.65 -17.12
C VAL A 412 18.61 -2.14 -15.83
N ASN A 413 19.64 -1.34 -15.94
CA ASN A 413 20.38 -0.76 -14.83
C ASN A 413 19.55 0.29 -14.06
N SER A 414 19.95 0.61 -12.81
CA SER A 414 19.24 1.57 -11.96
C SER A 414 19.00 2.95 -12.59
N PRO A 415 19.93 3.57 -13.32
CA PRO A 415 19.66 4.82 -14.03
C PRO A 415 18.51 4.70 -15.04
N GLY A 416 18.45 3.61 -15.80
CA GLY A 416 17.36 3.35 -16.75
C GLY A 416 16.03 3.16 -16.05
N GLN A 417 15.99 2.45 -14.91
CA GLN A 417 14.80 2.30 -14.08
C GLN A 417 14.28 3.65 -13.57
N ASN A 418 15.18 4.54 -13.13
CA ASN A 418 14.83 5.89 -12.67
C ASN A 418 14.24 6.75 -13.80
N ILE A 419 14.77 6.66 -15.01
CA ILE A 419 14.19 7.36 -16.19
C ILE A 419 12.75 6.90 -16.42
N VAL A 420 12.51 5.59 -16.43
CA VAL A 420 11.17 5.05 -16.65
C VAL A 420 10.22 5.46 -15.52
N ALA A 421 10.65 5.37 -14.26
CA ALA A 421 9.85 5.78 -13.11
C ALA A 421 9.47 7.27 -13.18
N GLY A 422 10.41 8.15 -13.55
CA GLY A 422 10.16 9.58 -13.73
C GLY A 422 9.17 9.86 -14.86
N VAL A 423 9.30 9.20 -16.00
CA VAL A 423 8.35 9.34 -17.13
C VAL A 423 6.96 8.86 -16.73
N VAL A 424 6.84 7.71 -16.06
CA VAL A 424 5.55 7.19 -15.58
C VAL A 424 4.89 8.16 -14.61
N LEU A 425 5.65 8.75 -13.69
CA LEU A 425 5.13 9.76 -12.76
C LEU A 425 4.58 10.98 -13.50
N ILE A 426 5.33 11.53 -14.47
CA ILE A 426 4.90 12.68 -15.27
C ILE A 426 3.60 12.36 -16.04
N VAL A 427 3.56 11.19 -16.69
CA VAL A 427 2.37 10.77 -17.45
C VAL A 427 1.16 10.57 -16.52
N ALA A 428 1.35 9.94 -15.35
CA ALA A 428 0.28 9.72 -14.38
C ALA A 428 -0.32 11.04 -13.86
N VAL A 429 0.55 11.99 -13.46
CA VAL A 429 0.12 13.32 -12.99
C VAL A 429 -0.50 14.13 -14.12
N GLY A 430 0.08 14.07 -15.32
CA GLY A 430 -0.46 14.72 -16.50
C GLY A 430 -1.85 14.23 -16.87
N ALA A 431 -2.08 12.92 -16.84
CA ALA A 431 -3.38 12.32 -17.12
C ALA A 431 -4.43 12.71 -16.05
N ASP A 432 -4.07 12.72 -14.77
CA ASP A 432 -4.97 13.18 -13.70
C ASP A 432 -5.38 14.65 -13.89
N THR A 433 -4.41 15.52 -14.20
CA THR A 433 -4.65 16.94 -14.45
C THR A 433 -5.52 17.17 -15.67
N TRP A 434 -5.27 16.43 -16.75
CA TRP A 434 -6.07 16.51 -17.99
C TRP A 434 -7.53 16.09 -17.78
N ASN A 435 -7.74 14.95 -17.11
CA ASN A 435 -9.07 14.44 -16.83
C ASN A 435 -9.90 15.40 -15.98
N ARG A 436 -9.28 16.09 -15.03
CA ARG A 436 -9.95 17.10 -14.19
C ARG A 436 -10.38 18.32 -14.98
N ARG A 437 -9.53 18.81 -15.89
CA ARG A 437 -9.88 19.96 -16.74
C ARG A 437 -11.08 19.67 -17.64
N ARG A 438 -11.28 18.39 -18.03
CA ARG A 438 -12.43 17.96 -18.84
C ARG A 438 -13.68 17.65 -18.02
N GLY A 439 -13.57 17.26 -16.77
CA GLY A 439 -14.72 16.96 -15.89
C GLY A 439 -15.27 18.15 -15.13
N GLY A 440 -14.66 19.33 -15.23
CA GLY A 440 -15.08 20.59 -14.60
C GLY A 440 -15.73 21.58 -15.58
N SER A 441 -16.10 21.16 -16.78
CA SER A 441 -16.88 21.96 -17.76
C SER A 441 -18.28 21.41 -17.93
#